data_46d62d33844209ff4bbb616a8d0af36f
#
_entry.id   46d62d33844209ff4bbb616a8d0af36f
#
_cell.length_a   1.000
_cell.length_b   1.000
_cell.length_c   1.000
_cell.angle_alpha   90.00
_cell.angle_beta   90.00
_cell.angle_gamma   90.00
#
_symmetry.space_group_name_H-M   'P 1'
#
loop_
_entity.id
_entity.type
_entity.pdbx_description
1 polymer ?
#
loop_
_entity_poly.entity_id
_entity_poly.type
_entity_poly.pdbx_seq_one_letter_code
_entity_poly.pdbx_strand_id
1 'polypeptide(L)'
;MRTAFEIEQSERVILGTDAPAGSGVQPLGILRMIAMLSSLGNVPAEIAFCFATGNTARMRELNSGIIEKGKAADFVLLDQAQHSPGKDMLESVRQGNLPGIGMTIIDGIVTSTRSRNTPPAARLPSVME
;
A
#
# COMPACT_ATOMS: atom_id res chain seq x y z
N MET A 1 -14.55 -10.59 -4.52
CA MET A 1 -13.90 -10.14 -3.27
C MET A 1 -14.66 -10.53 -2.02
N ARG A 2 -15.96 -10.20 -1.89
CA ARG A 2 -16.81 -10.65 -0.78
C ARG A 2 -16.72 -12.17 -0.53
N THR A 3 -16.84 -12.96 -1.59
CA THR A 3 -16.76 -14.43 -1.51
C THR A 3 -15.48 -14.94 -0.85
N ALA A 4 -14.31 -14.32 -1.13
CA ALA A 4 -13.06 -14.74 -0.52
C ALA A 4 -13.02 -14.47 1.00
N PHE A 5 -13.69 -13.41 1.47
CA PHE A 5 -13.86 -13.13 2.89
C PHE A 5 -14.83 -14.10 3.55
N GLU A 6 -15.98 -14.36 2.89
CA GLU A 6 -17.01 -15.26 3.38
C GLU A 6 -16.52 -16.70 3.58
N ILE A 7 -15.53 -17.13 2.76
CA ILE A 7 -14.91 -18.46 2.87
C ILE A 7 -13.54 -18.45 3.56
N GLU A 8 -13.20 -17.36 4.24
CA GLU A 8 -11.94 -17.18 4.97
C GLU A 8 -10.66 -17.45 4.15
N GLN A 9 -10.70 -17.12 2.85
CA GLN A 9 -9.58 -17.33 1.91
C GLN A 9 -8.88 -16.00 1.50
N SER A 10 -9.02 -14.96 2.31
CA SER A 10 -8.45 -13.65 2.00
C SER A 10 -6.92 -13.67 1.85
N GLU A 11 -6.22 -14.57 2.53
CA GLU A 11 -4.78 -14.76 2.42
C GLU A 11 -4.32 -15.24 1.03
N ARG A 12 -5.22 -15.80 0.22
CA ARG A 12 -4.95 -16.25 -1.15
C ARG A 12 -5.23 -15.17 -2.20
N VAL A 13 -5.76 -14.03 -1.79
CA VAL A 13 -6.01 -12.91 -2.69
C VAL A 13 -4.75 -12.09 -2.85
N ILE A 14 -4.38 -11.81 -4.09
CA ILE A 14 -3.32 -10.87 -4.46
C ILE A 14 -3.89 -9.73 -5.27
N LEU A 15 -3.17 -8.62 -5.29
CA LEU A 15 -3.55 -7.41 -6.00
C LEU A 15 -2.52 -7.06 -7.06
N GLY A 16 -2.97 -6.84 -8.28
CA GLY A 16 -2.17 -6.39 -9.39
C GLY A 16 -2.90 -5.35 -10.22
N THR A 17 -2.16 -4.51 -10.93
CA THR A 17 -2.72 -3.45 -11.79
C THR A 17 -2.87 -3.87 -13.25
N ASP A 18 -2.21 -4.97 -13.63
CA ASP A 18 -2.08 -5.39 -15.02
C ASP A 18 -1.56 -4.27 -15.97
N ALA A 19 -0.88 -3.28 -15.41
CA ALA A 19 -0.26 -2.21 -16.19
C ALA A 19 1.17 -2.64 -16.64
N PRO A 20 1.60 -2.29 -17.86
CA PRO A 20 0.96 -1.35 -18.80
C PRO A 20 0.04 -1.99 -19.85
N ALA A 21 -0.30 -3.28 -19.73
CA ALA A 21 -1.05 -3.99 -20.78
C ALA A 21 -2.38 -3.30 -21.11
N GLY A 22 -2.46 -2.74 -22.30
CA GLY A 22 -3.67 -2.16 -22.89
C GLY A 22 -4.09 -0.77 -22.40
N SER A 23 -3.65 -0.32 -21.23
CA SER A 23 -4.08 0.96 -20.63
C SER A 23 -2.97 1.98 -20.39
N GLY A 24 -1.72 1.65 -20.77
CA GLY A 24 -0.55 2.47 -20.48
C GLY A 24 -0.13 2.43 -18.99
N VAL A 25 0.87 3.23 -18.65
CA VAL A 25 1.38 3.33 -17.28
C VAL A 25 0.39 4.11 -16.41
N GLN A 26 -0.10 3.49 -15.35
CA GLN A 26 -0.94 4.16 -14.36
C GLN A 26 -0.13 4.48 -13.09
N PRO A 27 0.29 5.73 -12.89
CA PRO A 27 0.97 6.13 -11.67
C PRO A 27 0.12 5.81 -10.45
N LEU A 28 0.74 5.29 -9.39
CA LEU A 28 0.08 4.91 -8.13
C LEU A 28 -1.01 3.84 -8.29
N GLY A 29 -0.97 3.06 -9.37
CA GLY A 29 -2.00 2.05 -9.68
C GLY A 29 -2.33 1.15 -8.50
N ILE A 30 -1.34 0.59 -7.81
CA ILE A 30 -1.55 -0.25 -6.62
C ILE A 30 -2.25 0.51 -5.50
N LEU A 31 -1.85 1.73 -5.18
CA LEU A 31 -2.51 2.53 -4.13
C LEU A 31 -3.96 2.86 -4.51
N ARG A 32 -4.22 3.13 -5.79
CA ARG A 32 -5.60 3.33 -6.30
C ARG A 32 -6.45 2.07 -6.15
N MET A 33 -5.89 0.91 -6.48
CA MET A 33 -6.58 -0.38 -6.32
C MET A 33 -6.87 -0.67 -4.84
N ILE A 34 -5.93 -0.43 -3.94
CA ILE A 34 -6.13 -0.56 -2.50
C ILE A 34 -7.27 0.35 -2.02
N ALA A 35 -7.23 1.65 -2.38
CA ALA A 35 -8.26 2.60 -2.01
C ALA A 35 -9.65 2.22 -2.59
N MET A 36 -9.71 1.77 -3.84
CA MET A 36 -10.94 1.31 -4.47
C MET A 36 -11.53 0.08 -3.76
N LEU A 37 -10.70 -0.92 -3.46
CA LEU A 37 -11.15 -2.13 -2.75
C LEU A 37 -11.65 -1.79 -1.35
N SER A 38 -10.98 -0.87 -0.67
CA SER A 38 -11.35 -0.48 0.67
C SER A 38 -12.64 0.35 0.69
N SER A 39 -12.78 1.33 -0.20
CA SER A 39 -13.92 2.25 -0.22
C SER A 39 -15.17 1.66 -0.87
N LEU A 40 -15.04 0.95 -2.00
CA LEU A 40 -16.16 0.40 -2.76
C LEU A 40 -16.37 -1.09 -2.51
N GLY A 41 -15.28 -1.84 -2.30
CA GLY A 41 -15.30 -3.28 -2.06
C GLY A 41 -15.56 -3.67 -0.62
N ASN A 42 -15.61 -2.70 0.30
CA ASN A 42 -15.78 -2.90 1.74
C ASN A 42 -14.74 -3.85 2.36
N VAL A 43 -13.52 -3.83 1.80
CA VAL A 43 -12.37 -4.58 2.32
C VAL A 43 -11.67 -3.70 3.37
N PRO A 44 -11.37 -4.19 4.58
CA PRO A 44 -10.57 -3.42 5.53
C PRO A 44 -9.27 -2.94 4.89
N ALA A 45 -8.90 -1.67 5.09
CA ALA A 45 -7.74 -1.07 4.39
C ALA A 45 -6.45 -1.84 4.68
N GLU A 46 -6.23 -2.24 5.93
CA GLU A 46 -5.11 -3.06 6.37
C GLU A 46 -5.00 -4.38 5.60
N ILE A 47 -6.13 -5.01 5.31
CA ILE A 47 -6.19 -6.27 4.53
C ILE A 47 -5.93 -5.99 3.05
N ALA A 48 -6.45 -4.89 2.50
CA ALA A 48 -6.19 -4.50 1.11
C ALA A 48 -4.69 -4.24 0.86
N PHE A 49 -3.97 -3.67 1.84
CA PHE A 49 -2.50 -3.58 1.79
C PHE A 49 -1.83 -4.95 1.80
N CYS A 50 -2.30 -5.90 2.61
CA CYS A 50 -1.73 -7.26 2.62
C CYS A 50 -1.85 -7.95 1.26
N PHE A 51 -2.91 -7.71 0.49
CA PHE A 51 -3.06 -8.26 -0.86
C PHE A 51 -1.96 -7.80 -1.82
N ALA A 52 -1.51 -6.56 -1.68
CA ALA A 52 -0.46 -5.98 -2.52
C ALA A 52 0.97 -6.28 -2.01
N THR A 53 1.12 -6.70 -0.77
CA THR A 53 2.42 -6.90 -0.11
C THR A 53 2.61 -8.35 0.32
N GLY A 54 2.24 -8.71 1.52
CA GLY A 54 2.52 -10.02 2.12
C GLY A 54 1.94 -11.20 1.34
N ASN A 55 0.70 -11.09 0.84
CA ASN A 55 0.10 -12.17 0.05
C ASN A 55 0.82 -12.35 -1.29
N THR A 56 1.13 -11.25 -1.97
CA THR A 56 1.91 -11.27 -3.21
C THR A 56 3.30 -11.84 -2.97
N ALA A 57 3.96 -11.45 -1.88
CA ALA A 57 5.28 -11.95 -1.51
C ALA A 57 5.28 -13.46 -1.27
N ARG A 58 4.31 -13.97 -0.52
CA ARG A 58 4.19 -15.42 -0.28
C ARG A 58 3.92 -16.19 -1.57
N MET A 59 2.97 -15.71 -2.39
CA MET A 59 2.61 -16.40 -3.64
C MET A 59 3.76 -16.44 -4.65
N ARG A 60 4.60 -15.40 -4.68
CA ARG A 60 5.70 -15.27 -5.63
C ARG A 60 7.06 -15.62 -5.02
N GLU A 61 7.08 -16.12 -3.78
CA GLU A 61 8.30 -16.52 -3.05
C GLU A 61 9.36 -15.41 -2.99
N LEU A 62 8.90 -14.16 -2.77
CA LEU A 62 9.79 -13.00 -2.70
C LEU A 62 10.45 -12.89 -1.33
N ASN A 63 11.68 -12.40 -1.32
CA ASN A 63 12.40 -12.07 -0.08
C ASN A 63 12.05 -10.67 0.47
N SER A 64 10.89 -10.12 0.13
CA SER A 64 10.40 -8.80 0.55
C SER A 64 8.89 -8.82 0.77
N GLY A 65 8.28 -7.67 1.04
CA GLY A 65 6.81 -7.52 1.17
C GLY A 65 6.24 -7.97 2.52
N ILE A 66 7.08 -8.45 3.44
CA ILE A 66 6.72 -8.81 4.82
C ILE A 66 7.81 -8.27 5.73
N ILE A 67 7.41 -7.62 6.84
CA ILE A 67 8.35 -7.14 7.86
C ILE A 67 8.69 -8.32 8.77
N GLU A 68 9.83 -8.94 8.51
CA GLU A 68 10.30 -10.12 9.23
C GLU A 68 11.84 -10.15 9.24
N LYS A 69 12.44 -10.67 10.31
CA LYS A 69 13.89 -10.82 10.40
C LYS A 69 14.43 -11.73 9.28
N GLY A 70 15.44 -11.26 8.56
CA GLY A 70 16.06 -11.99 7.44
C GLY A 70 15.45 -11.67 6.07
N LYS A 71 14.40 -10.86 6.00
CA LYS A 71 13.85 -10.33 4.76
C LYS A 71 14.57 -9.05 4.33
N ALA A 72 14.42 -8.69 3.06
CA ALA A 72 14.92 -7.41 2.55
C ALA A 72 14.29 -6.24 3.34
N ALA A 73 15.11 -5.26 3.67
CA ALA A 73 14.68 -4.07 4.40
C ALA A 73 14.05 -3.04 3.44
N ASP A 74 12.95 -3.45 2.81
CA ASP A 74 12.18 -2.64 1.86
C ASP A 74 10.92 -2.11 2.54
N PHE A 75 10.85 -0.79 2.74
CA PHE A 75 9.75 -0.14 3.43
C PHE A 75 9.23 1.06 2.67
N VAL A 76 7.93 1.27 2.75
CA VAL A 76 7.29 2.55 2.38
C VAL A 76 6.57 3.05 3.61
N LEU A 77 6.94 4.25 4.07
CA LEU A 77 6.28 4.92 5.17
C LEU A 77 5.15 5.78 4.60
N LEU A 78 3.94 5.46 5.01
CA LEU A 78 2.72 6.10 4.55
C LEU A 78 2.10 6.88 5.71
N ASP A 79 1.50 8.02 5.39
CA ASP A 79 0.63 8.73 6.31
C ASP A 79 -0.63 9.21 5.57
N GLN A 80 -1.62 9.69 6.29
CA GLN A 80 -2.77 10.30 5.63
C GLN A 80 -2.31 11.51 4.80
N ALA A 81 -3.01 11.76 3.70
CA ALA A 81 -2.80 12.98 2.92
C ALA A 81 -3.22 14.20 3.74
N GLN A 82 -2.52 15.33 3.55
CA GLN A 82 -2.95 16.61 4.13
C GLN A 82 -4.39 16.91 3.70
N HIS A 83 -5.17 17.40 4.65
CA HIS A 83 -6.60 17.73 4.46
C HIS A 83 -7.51 16.53 4.19
N SER A 84 -7.04 15.29 4.35
CA SER A 84 -7.92 14.13 4.32
C SER A 84 -8.90 14.18 5.51
N PRO A 85 -10.18 13.83 5.29
CA PRO A 85 -11.18 13.85 6.35
C PRO A 85 -11.07 12.66 7.33
N GLY A 86 -10.29 11.63 7.00
CA GLY A 86 -10.05 10.49 7.90
C GLY A 86 -9.25 10.89 9.13
N LYS A 87 -9.46 10.23 10.25
CA LYS A 87 -8.70 10.45 11.49
C LYS A 87 -7.27 9.89 11.42
N ASP A 88 -7.06 8.92 10.54
CA ASP A 88 -5.77 8.28 10.29
C ASP A 88 -5.66 7.84 8.82
N MET A 89 -4.51 7.31 8.45
CA MET A 89 -4.23 6.87 7.08
C MET A 89 -5.18 5.75 6.62
N LEU A 90 -5.46 4.76 7.47
CA LEU A 90 -6.32 3.64 7.11
C LEU A 90 -7.76 4.07 6.90
N GLU A 91 -8.27 4.96 7.77
CA GLU A 91 -9.61 5.52 7.58
C GLU A 91 -9.71 6.38 6.32
N SER A 92 -8.68 7.16 6.02
CA SER A 92 -8.61 7.94 4.78
C SER A 92 -8.65 7.04 3.54
N VAL A 93 -7.95 5.92 3.56
CA VAL A 93 -7.99 4.92 2.47
C VAL A 93 -9.38 4.28 2.35
N ARG A 94 -10.06 3.99 3.47
CA ARG A 94 -11.45 3.50 3.47
C ARG A 94 -12.44 4.49 2.86
N GLN A 95 -12.12 5.77 2.91
CA GLN A 95 -12.90 6.84 2.27
C GLN A 95 -12.48 7.10 0.81
N GLY A 96 -11.57 6.30 0.26
CA GLY A 96 -11.12 6.38 -1.13
C GLY A 96 -9.95 7.36 -1.35
N ASN A 97 -9.37 7.94 -0.29
CA ASN A 97 -8.23 8.83 -0.43
C ASN A 97 -6.92 8.03 -0.60
N LEU A 98 -6.02 8.55 -1.43
CA LEU A 98 -4.67 8.01 -1.53
C LEU A 98 -3.82 8.49 -0.35
N PRO A 99 -3.01 7.61 0.25
CA PRO A 99 -2.07 8.04 1.28
C PRO A 99 -0.93 8.88 0.67
N GLY A 100 -0.35 9.75 1.48
CA GLY A 100 0.91 10.40 1.18
C GLY A 100 2.09 9.47 1.49
N ILE A 101 3.08 9.42 0.59
CA ILE A 101 4.34 8.70 0.81
C ILE A 101 5.32 9.66 1.48
N GLY A 102 5.67 9.37 2.72
CA GLY A 102 6.61 10.16 3.51
C GLY A 102 8.08 9.71 3.33
N MET A 103 8.32 8.43 3.06
CA MET A 103 9.66 7.89 2.86
C MET A 103 9.62 6.55 2.14
N THR A 104 10.62 6.28 1.33
CA THR A 104 10.87 4.96 0.74
C THR A 104 12.27 4.49 1.11
N ILE A 105 12.38 3.26 1.58
CA ILE A 105 13.62 2.60 1.97
C ILE A 105 13.73 1.33 1.14
N ILE A 106 14.88 1.10 0.50
CA ILE A 106 15.18 -0.10 -0.27
C ILE A 106 16.51 -0.66 0.22
N ASP A 107 16.54 -1.93 0.56
CA ASP A 107 17.70 -2.60 1.15
C ASP A 107 18.28 -1.84 2.36
N GLY A 108 17.42 -1.23 3.17
CA GLY A 108 17.80 -0.44 4.34
C GLY A 108 18.31 0.96 4.02
N ILE A 109 18.35 1.37 2.75
CA ILE A 109 18.82 2.69 2.32
C ILE A 109 17.64 3.59 2.01
N VAL A 110 17.62 4.80 2.58
CA VAL A 110 16.60 5.80 2.25
C VAL A 110 16.80 6.28 0.82
N THR A 111 15.86 5.93 -0.06
CA THR A 111 15.90 6.28 -1.49
C THR A 111 15.09 7.52 -1.81
N SER A 112 14.09 7.84 -1.00
CA SER A 112 13.26 9.03 -1.16
C SER A 112 12.69 9.44 0.20
N THR A 113 12.70 10.75 0.49
CA THR A 113 12.14 11.30 1.72
C THR A 113 10.70 11.80 1.57
N ARG A 114 10.19 11.86 0.36
CA ARG A 114 8.77 12.09 0.03
C ARG A 114 8.53 11.87 -1.46
N SER A 115 7.31 11.52 -1.81
CA SER A 115 6.89 11.40 -3.22
C SER A 115 6.43 12.74 -3.77
N ARG A 116 6.71 12.98 -5.06
CA ARG A 116 6.14 14.10 -5.83
C ARG A 116 4.77 13.75 -6.42
N ASN A 117 4.47 12.47 -6.55
CA ASN A 117 3.30 11.97 -7.29
C ASN A 117 2.15 11.52 -6.38
N THR A 118 2.35 11.55 -5.08
CA THR A 118 1.29 11.33 -4.08
C THR A 118 0.85 12.65 -3.46
N PRO A 119 -0.35 12.73 -2.90
CA PRO A 119 -0.71 13.84 -2.03
C PRO A 119 0.33 14.02 -0.91
N PRO A 120 0.59 15.25 -0.45
CA PRO A 120 1.52 15.46 0.65
C PRO A 120 1.07 14.71 1.90
N ALA A 121 1.97 13.96 2.52
CA ALA A 121 1.72 13.33 3.81
C ALA A 121 1.51 14.39 4.91
N ALA A 122 0.62 14.13 5.85
CA ALA A 122 0.36 15.05 6.96
C ALA A 122 1.58 15.16 7.89
N ARG A 123 2.30 14.07 8.07
CA ARG A 123 3.55 14.00 8.85
C ARG A 123 4.66 13.40 7.99
N LEU A 124 5.87 13.91 8.15
CA LEU A 124 7.05 13.36 7.49
C LEU A 124 7.94 12.68 8.53
N PRO A 125 8.50 11.51 8.21
CA PRO A 125 9.49 10.88 9.06
C PRO A 125 10.79 11.68 9.04
N SER A 126 11.57 11.59 10.11
CA SER A 126 12.93 12.11 10.20
C SER A 126 13.92 10.96 10.34
N VAL A 127 15.08 11.11 9.70
CA VAL A 127 16.22 10.21 9.92
C VAL A 127 17.04 10.79 11.06
N MET A 128 17.26 10.01 12.11
CA MET A 128 18.19 10.39 13.17
C MET A 128 19.59 9.95 12.72
N GLU A 129 20.54 10.88 12.75
CA GLU A 129 21.96 10.63 12.50
C GLU A 129 22.61 9.89 13.68
#